data_bd2f13343e8c833701d5f2bfcd009073
#
_entry.id   bd2f13343e8c833701d5f2bfcd009073
#
_cell.length_a   1.000
_cell.length_b   1.000
_cell.length_c   1.000
_cell.angle_alpha   90.00
_cell.angle_beta   90.00
_cell.angle_gamma   90.00
#
_symmetry.space_group_name_H-M   'P 1'
#
loop_
_entity.id
_entity.type
_entity.pdbx_description
1 polymer ?
#
loop_
_entity_poly.entity_id
_entity_poly.type
_entity_poly.pdbx_seq_one_letter_code
_entity_poly.pdbx_strand_id
1 'polypeptide(L)'
;YEKVELCSLLTEILLDNYSIFSVNGIEPQIEIPNMDIYLNADRKACIRIIQNLIFNAVTSTTNNVVIQLINIADSVQLCIKNPVASIPTEEYSKLLERFYVADVSRSNGTSGQGLYIVKKLLLMMNCTNPIIEIHDHNFMITIDFSPLLIKK
;
A
#
# COMPACT_ATOMS: atom_id res chain seq x y z
N TYR A 1 -11.71 -15.89 6.80
CA TYR A 1 -11.13 -15.00 7.82
C TYR A 1 -10.38 -15.83 8.86
N GLU A 2 -9.18 -15.38 9.17
CA GLU A 2 -8.32 -16.01 10.15
C GLU A 2 -7.57 -14.96 10.94
N LYS A 3 -6.92 -15.38 12.03
CA LYS A 3 -6.07 -14.50 12.83
C LYS A 3 -4.74 -14.30 12.09
N VAL A 4 -4.48 -13.07 11.68
CA VAL A 4 -3.26 -12.68 10.94
C VAL A 4 -2.43 -11.75 11.80
N GLU A 5 -1.15 -12.08 12.01
CA GLU A 5 -0.21 -11.15 12.67
C GLU A 5 0.40 -10.25 11.59
N LEU A 6 0.02 -8.99 11.60
CA LEU A 6 0.29 -8.07 10.51
C LEU A 6 1.77 -7.68 10.39
N CYS A 7 2.48 -7.50 11.52
CA CYS A 7 3.89 -7.14 11.49
C CYS A 7 4.73 -8.25 10.86
N SER A 8 4.49 -9.50 11.23
CA SER A 8 5.17 -10.66 10.65
C SER A 8 4.82 -10.84 9.17
N LEU A 9 3.55 -10.67 8.83
CA LEU A 9 3.11 -10.78 7.44
C LEU A 9 3.79 -9.73 6.55
N LEU A 10 3.81 -8.48 6.99
CA LEU A 10 4.46 -7.40 6.25
C LEU A 10 5.96 -7.66 6.10
N THR A 11 6.62 -8.08 7.16
CA THR A 11 8.06 -8.42 7.13
C THR A 11 8.34 -9.55 6.15
N GLU A 12 7.54 -10.61 6.18
CA GLU A 12 7.66 -11.75 5.27
C GLU A 12 7.51 -11.32 3.81
N ILE A 13 6.51 -10.51 3.51
CA ILE A 13 6.27 -10.03 2.14
C ILE A 13 7.41 -9.14 1.66
N LEU A 14 7.93 -8.26 2.52
CA LEU A 14 9.06 -7.39 2.18
C LEU A 14 10.32 -8.20 1.89
N LEU A 15 10.60 -9.25 2.66
CA LEU A 15 11.72 -10.14 2.42
C LEU A 15 11.56 -10.93 1.11
N ASP A 16 10.38 -11.47 0.86
CA ASP A 16 10.10 -12.23 -0.36
C ASP A 16 10.18 -11.37 -1.62
N ASN A 17 9.92 -10.07 -1.51
CA ASN A 17 9.94 -9.12 -2.61
C ASN A 17 11.16 -8.20 -2.61
N TYR A 18 12.17 -8.48 -1.81
CA TYR A 18 13.35 -7.62 -1.69
C TYR A 18 14.07 -7.41 -3.03
N SER A 19 14.08 -8.42 -3.88
CA SER A 19 14.70 -8.33 -5.20
C SER A 19 14.09 -7.23 -6.09
N ILE A 20 12.81 -6.93 -5.92
CA ILE A 20 12.14 -5.85 -6.68
C ILE A 20 12.79 -4.51 -6.36
N PHE A 21 13.06 -4.25 -5.08
CA PHE A 21 13.75 -3.03 -4.66
C PHE A 21 15.20 -3.01 -5.17
N SER A 22 15.91 -4.09 -4.97
CA SER A 22 17.32 -4.21 -5.33
C SER A 22 17.55 -4.01 -6.83
N VAL A 23 16.77 -4.66 -7.68
CA VAL A 23 16.85 -4.55 -9.14
C VAL A 23 16.58 -3.11 -9.61
N ASN A 24 15.72 -2.38 -8.91
CA ASN A 24 15.40 -1.00 -9.24
C ASN A 24 16.28 0.03 -8.52
N GLY A 25 17.33 -0.42 -7.83
CA GLY A 25 18.24 0.47 -7.13
C GLY A 25 17.60 1.19 -5.94
N ILE A 26 16.57 0.63 -5.34
CA ILE A 26 15.83 1.22 -4.23
C ILE A 26 16.24 0.55 -2.93
N GLU A 27 16.57 1.36 -1.93
CA GLU A 27 16.80 0.91 -0.57
C GLU A 27 15.63 1.42 0.28
N PRO A 28 14.57 0.61 0.49
CA PRO A 28 13.36 1.10 1.14
C PRO A 28 13.61 1.42 2.61
N GLN A 29 13.00 2.51 3.07
CA GLN A 29 12.95 2.83 4.49
C GLN A 29 11.72 2.15 5.07
N ILE A 30 11.93 1.23 6.01
CA ILE A 30 10.88 0.40 6.58
C ILE A 30 10.76 0.69 8.08
N GLU A 31 9.55 1.03 8.51
CA GLU A 31 9.22 1.32 9.91
C GLU A 31 8.06 0.44 10.34
N ILE A 32 8.37 -0.63 11.06
CA ILE A 32 7.39 -1.58 11.60
C ILE A 32 7.54 -1.60 13.11
N PRO A 33 6.44 -1.41 13.89
CA PRO A 33 6.54 -1.42 15.34
C PRO A 33 6.96 -2.79 15.87
N ASN A 34 7.71 -2.79 16.98
CA ASN A 34 8.13 -4.01 17.64
C ASN A 34 7.03 -4.49 18.60
N MET A 35 5.93 -4.93 18.03
CA MET A 35 4.78 -5.45 18.77
C MET A 35 3.95 -6.35 17.86
N ASP A 36 3.13 -7.20 18.45
CA ASP A 36 2.20 -8.03 17.72
C ASP A 36 0.91 -7.26 17.42
N ILE A 37 0.50 -7.23 16.16
CA ILE A 37 -0.75 -6.63 15.71
C ILE A 37 -1.56 -7.73 15.02
N TYR A 38 -2.66 -8.12 15.62
CA TYR A 38 -3.51 -9.19 15.09
C TYR A 38 -4.75 -8.64 14.41
N LEU A 39 -4.99 -9.13 13.20
CA LEU A 39 -6.19 -8.84 12.43
C LEU A 39 -7.04 -10.11 12.27
N ASN A 40 -8.35 -9.95 12.25
CA ASN A 40 -9.26 -10.97 11.74
C ASN A 40 -9.49 -10.67 10.26
N ALA A 41 -8.78 -11.35 9.39
CA ALA A 41 -8.70 -10.98 7.98
C ALA A 41 -8.57 -12.19 7.06
N ASP A 42 -8.81 -11.97 5.79
CA ASP A 42 -8.42 -12.89 4.73
C ASP A 42 -6.92 -12.70 4.46
N ARG A 43 -6.11 -13.68 4.87
CA ARG A 43 -4.66 -13.62 4.72
C ARG A 43 -4.22 -13.43 3.27
N LYS A 44 -4.85 -14.13 2.34
CA LYS A 44 -4.52 -14.02 0.91
C LYS A 44 -4.84 -12.63 0.37
N ALA A 45 -5.94 -12.05 0.80
CA ALA A 45 -6.31 -10.69 0.43
C ALA A 45 -5.29 -9.68 0.97
N CYS A 46 -4.87 -9.81 2.22
CA CYS A 46 -3.84 -8.95 2.82
C CYS A 46 -2.52 -9.04 2.05
N ILE A 47 -2.07 -10.24 1.71
CA ILE A 47 -0.85 -10.45 0.91
C ILE A 47 -0.97 -9.71 -0.43
N ARG A 48 -2.07 -9.89 -1.12
CA ARG A 48 -2.30 -9.29 -2.43
C ARG A 48 -2.36 -7.77 -2.37
N ILE A 49 -3.01 -7.21 -1.34
CA ILE A 49 -3.03 -5.76 -1.10
C ILE A 49 -1.60 -5.24 -0.95
N ILE A 50 -0.83 -5.83 -0.05
CA ILE A 50 0.52 -5.36 0.26
C ILE A 50 1.44 -5.49 -0.95
N GLN A 51 1.39 -6.61 -1.67
CA GLN A 51 2.19 -6.81 -2.89
C GLN A 51 1.86 -5.79 -3.97
N ASN A 52 0.58 -5.50 -4.20
CA ASN A 52 0.17 -4.49 -5.18
C ASN A 52 0.66 -3.08 -4.79
N LEU A 53 0.63 -2.75 -3.51
CA LEU A 53 1.12 -1.46 -3.02
C LEU A 53 2.63 -1.33 -3.19
N ILE A 54 3.39 -2.37 -2.87
CA ILE A 54 4.85 -2.39 -3.06
C ILE A 54 5.19 -2.23 -4.54
N PHE A 55 4.56 -3.02 -5.40
CA PHE A 55 4.80 -2.96 -6.84
C PHE A 55 4.48 -1.58 -7.41
N ASN A 56 3.35 -1.00 -7.02
CA ASN A 56 2.96 0.35 -7.42
C ASN A 56 4.01 1.39 -7.00
N ALA A 57 4.50 1.32 -5.77
CA ALA A 57 5.50 2.26 -5.26
C ALA A 57 6.82 2.14 -6.04
N VAL A 58 7.30 0.92 -6.25
CA VAL A 58 8.57 0.65 -6.96
C VAL A 58 8.51 1.14 -8.41
N THR A 59 7.38 0.95 -9.09
CA THR A 59 7.25 1.33 -10.50
C THR A 59 7.00 2.81 -10.72
N SER A 60 6.49 3.53 -9.72
CA SER A 60 6.17 4.96 -9.84
C SER A 60 7.18 5.88 -9.18
N THR A 61 8.08 5.37 -8.34
CA THR A 61 9.01 6.23 -7.61
C THR A 61 10.11 6.79 -8.51
N THR A 62 10.49 8.04 -8.22
CA THR A 62 11.66 8.69 -8.84
C THR A 62 12.92 8.57 -7.99
N ASN A 63 12.81 8.03 -6.79
CA ASN A 63 13.94 7.88 -5.87
C ASN A 63 13.71 6.70 -4.92
N ASN A 64 13.30 6.95 -3.69
CA ASN A 64 13.16 5.92 -2.66
C ASN A 64 11.69 5.64 -2.32
N VAL A 65 11.47 4.66 -1.45
CA VAL A 65 10.16 4.25 -0.95
C VAL A 65 10.21 4.19 0.57
N VAL A 66 9.20 4.76 1.22
CA VAL A 66 9.02 4.67 2.68
C VAL A 66 7.80 3.81 2.97
N ILE A 67 7.96 2.80 3.80
CA ILE A 67 6.89 1.88 4.20
C ILE A 67 6.77 1.95 5.72
N GLN A 68 5.61 2.39 6.20
CA GLN A 68 5.35 2.56 7.63
C GLN A 68 4.09 1.80 8.04
N LEU A 69 4.19 1.04 9.10
CA LEU A 69 3.02 0.48 9.80
C LEU A 69 2.85 1.27 11.09
N ILE A 70 1.71 1.94 11.22
CA ILE A 70 1.41 2.83 12.34
C ILE A 70 0.32 2.21 13.19
N ASN A 71 0.60 2.03 14.48
CA ASN A 71 -0.38 1.55 15.45
C ASN A 71 -0.46 2.53 16.61
N ILE A 72 -1.57 3.26 16.69
CA ILE A 72 -1.83 4.23 17.78
C ILE A 72 -3.23 3.94 18.29
N ALA A 73 -3.33 3.57 19.57
CA ALA A 73 -4.59 3.18 20.21
C ALA A 73 -5.28 2.05 19.43
N ASP A 74 -6.51 2.25 18.98
CA ASP A 74 -7.27 1.28 18.18
C ASP A 74 -7.12 1.51 16.67
N SER A 75 -6.13 2.28 16.24
CA SER A 75 -5.88 2.59 14.83
C SER A 75 -4.66 1.84 14.32
N VAL A 76 -4.82 1.13 13.21
CA VAL A 76 -3.74 0.42 12.52
C VAL A 76 -3.76 0.84 11.04
N GLN A 77 -2.70 1.50 10.61
CA GLN A 77 -2.61 2.01 9.25
C GLN A 77 -1.28 1.59 8.61
N LEU A 78 -1.35 1.14 7.37
CA LEU A 78 -0.19 0.93 6.52
C LEU A 78 -0.07 2.12 5.58
N CYS A 79 1.06 2.81 5.64
CA CYS A 79 1.34 3.98 4.83
C CYS A 79 2.56 3.71 3.94
N ILE A 80 2.42 3.95 2.64
CA ILE A 80 3.51 3.82 1.69
C ILE A 80 3.64 5.15 0.96
N LYS A 81 4.86 5.71 0.97
CA LYS A 81 5.16 7.00 0.41
C LYS A 81 6.36 6.92 -0.53
N ASN A 82 6.25 7.59 -1.67
CA ASN A 82 7.35 7.70 -2.62
C ASN A 82 7.26 9.00 -3.41
N PRO A 83 8.40 9.58 -3.79
CA PRO A 83 8.39 10.73 -4.69
C PRO A 83 7.95 10.30 -6.08
N VAL A 84 7.28 11.20 -6.78
CA VAL A 84 6.79 11.00 -8.15
C VAL A 84 7.19 12.18 -9.03
N ALA A 85 7.10 12.02 -10.34
CA ALA A 85 7.31 13.13 -11.26
C ALA A 85 6.30 14.26 -11.01
N SER A 86 6.69 15.48 -11.37
CA SER A 86 5.82 16.64 -11.18
C SER A 86 4.48 16.46 -11.87
N ILE A 87 3.40 16.68 -11.13
CA ILE A 87 2.02 16.58 -11.62
C ILE A 87 1.35 17.92 -11.40
N PRO A 88 0.75 18.53 -12.45
CA PRO A 88 -0.04 19.76 -12.27
C PRO A 88 -1.17 19.55 -11.25
N THR A 89 -1.38 20.53 -10.40
CA THR A 89 -2.39 20.45 -9.32
C THR A 89 -3.80 20.18 -9.87
N GLU A 90 -4.13 20.72 -11.02
CA GLU A 90 -5.43 20.53 -11.67
C GLU A 90 -5.65 19.09 -12.15
N GLU A 91 -4.60 18.28 -12.23
CA GLU A 91 -4.69 16.87 -12.64
C GLU A 91 -4.80 15.90 -11.46
N TYR A 92 -4.68 16.38 -10.21
CA TYR A 92 -4.68 15.51 -9.03
C TYR A 92 -5.97 14.69 -8.92
N SER A 93 -7.13 15.30 -9.11
CA SER A 93 -8.40 14.58 -9.02
C SER A 93 -8.56 13.52 -10.12
N LYS A 94 -8.08 13.82 -11.32
CA LYS A 94 -8.07 12.86 -12.44
C LYS A 94 -7.13 11.71 -12.17
N LEU A 95 -5.96 11.99 -11.60
CA LEU A 95 -4.98 10.99 -11.24
C LEU A 95 -5.52 10.04 -10.17
N LEU A 96 -6.17 10.59 -9.13
CA LEU A 96 -6.79 9.80 -8.08
C LEU A 96 -7.87 8.89 -8.65
N GLU A 97 -8.66 9.37 -9.59
CA GLU A 97 -9.67 8.59 -10.29
C GLU A 97 -9.03 7.44 -11.08
N ARG A 98 -7.92 7.69 -11.76
CA ARG A 98 -7.19 6.67 -12.53
C ARG A 98 -6.67 5.52 -11.67
N PHE A 99 -6.27 5.80 -10.44
CA PHE A 99 -5.79 4.75 -9.53
C PHE A 99 -6.91 3.81 -9.08
N TYR A 100 -8.16 4.25 -9.16
CA TYR A 100 -9.30 3.40 -8.81
C TYR A 100 -9.94 2.71 -10.00
N VAL A 101 -9.62 3.14 -11.21
CA VAL A 101 -10.16 2.56 -12.44
C VAL A 101 -9.02 1.87 -13.17
N ALA A 102 -9.22 0.61 -13.52
CA ALA A 102 -8.24 -0.14 -14.28
C ALA A 102 -8.01 0.52 -15.65
N ASP A 103 -6.86 1.12 -15.84
CA ASP A 103 -6.47 1.70 -17.11
C ASP A 103 -5.70 0.66 -17.93
N VAL A 104 -6.44 -0.12 -18.69
CA VAL A 104 -5.90 -1.20 -19.52
C VAL A 104 -5.08 -0.67 -20.70
N SER A 105 -5.13 0.62 -20.98
CA SER A 105 -4.35 1.21 -22.07
C SER A 105 -2.86 1.35 -21.74
N ARG A 106 -2.49 1.25 -20.47
CA ARG A 106 -1.10 1.27 -20.05
C ARG A 106 -0.47 -0.09 -20.25
N SER A 107 0.40 -0.18 -21.26
CA SER A 107 0.99 -1.43 -21.71
C SER A 107 2.14 -1.95 -20.85
N ASN A 108 2.61 -1.20 -19.87
CA ASN A 108 3.78 -1.56 -19.07
C ASN A 108 3.44 -2.27 -17.76
N GLY A 109 2.20 -2.66 -17.52
CA GLY A 109 1.75 -3.35 -16.32
C GLY A 109 1.65 -2.46 -15.08
N THR A 110 1.96 -1.17 -15.19
CA THR A 110 1.92 -0.21 -14.07
C THR A 110 0.63 0.59 -14.07
N SER A 111 -0.45 -0.02 -14.51
CA SER A 111 -1.75 0.63 -14.57
C SER A 111 -2.38 0.77 -13.18
N GLY A 112 -3.38 1.60 -13.07
CA GLY A 112 -4.20 1.70 -11.86
C GLY A 112 -4.94 0.40 -11.50
N GLN A 113 -4.77 -0.67 -12.28
CA GLN A 113 -5.39 -1.96 -12.02
C GLN A 113 -4.98 -2.55 -10.67
N GLY A 114 -3.71 -2.41 -10.29
CA GLY A 114 -3.22 -2.87 -8.98
C GLY A 114 -3.93 -2.18 -7.84
N LEU A 115 -4.12 -0.86 -7.92
CA LEU A 115 -4.85 -0.10 -6.90
C LEU A 115 -6.36 -0.36 -6.94
N TYR A 116 -6.90 -0.62 -8.10
CA TYR A 116 -8.28 -1.06 -8.22
C TYR A 116 -8.52 -2.37 -7.47
N ILE A 117 -7.61 -3.33 -7.61
CA ILE A 117 -7.66 -4.60 -6.88
C ILE A 117 -7.58 -4.36 -5.38
N VAL A 118 -6.68 -3.50 -4.93
CA VAL A 118 -6.55 -3.11 -3.51
C VAL A 118 -7.88 -2.58 -2.97
N LYS A 119 -8.50 -1.66 -3.69
CA LYS A 119 -9.80 -1.10 -3.33
C LYS A 119 -10.86 -2.20 -3.20
N LYS A 120 -10.95 -3.09 -4.17
CA LYS A 120 -11.92 -4.20 -4.17
C LYS A 120 -11.72 -5.11 -2.97
N LEU A 121 -10.50 -5.52 -2.69
CA LEU A 121 -10.20 -6.42 -1.58
C LEU A 121 -10.50 -5.78 -0.23
N LEU A 122 -10.21 -4.49 -0.08
CA LEU A 122 -10.54 -3.75 1.15
C LEU A 122 -12.05 -3.70 1.37
N LEU A 123 -12.81 -3.39 0.34
CA LEU A 123 -14.27 -3.34 0.44
C LEU A 123 -14.87 -4.71 0.79
N MET A 124 -14.31 -5.78 0.23
CA MET A 124 -14.74 -7.15 0.56
C MET A 124 -14.52 -7.50 2.02
N MET A 125 -13.52 -6.90 2.67
CA MET A 125 -13.23 -7.08 4.10
C MET A 125 -13.90 -6.02 4.98
N ASN A 126 -14.81 -5.20 4.43
CA ASN A 126 -15.48 -4.11 5.13
C ASN A 126 -14.53 -3.04 5.66
N CYS A 127 -13.42 -2.85 4.97
CA CYS A 127 -12.51 -1.73 5.21
C CYS A 127 -12.89 -0.54 4.32
N THR A 128 -12.41 0.64 4.69
CA THR A 128 -12.59 1.86 3.90
C THR A 128 -11.72 1.86 2.65
N ASN A 129 -12.02 2.74 1.71
CA ASN A 129 -11.17 2.95 0.54
C ASN A 129 -9.76 3.42 0.96
N PRO A 130 -8.74 3.10 0.16
CA PRO A 130 -7.42 3.70 0.38
C PRO A 130 -7.50 5.22 0.36
N ILE A 131 -6.70 5.86 1.20
CA ILE A 131 -6.54 7.31 1.20
C ILE A 131 -5.30 7.63 0.39
N ILE A 132 -5.45 8.42 -0.67
CA ILE A 132 -4.36 8.81 -1.55
C ILE A 132 -4.16 10.31 -1.43
N GLU A 133 -2.91 10.71 -1.18
CA GLU A 133 -2.52 12.11 -1.03
C GLU A 133 -1.28 12.38 -1.88
N ILE A 134 -1.22 13.56 -2.49
CA ILE A 134 -0.08 14.01 -3.28
C ILE A 134 0.30 15.40 -2.77
N HIS A 135 1.50 15.51 -2.20
CA HIS A 135 2.04 16.75 -1.67
C HIS A 135 3.50 16.93 -2.11
N ASP A 136 3.84 18.07 -2.70
CA ASP A 136 5.23 18.42 -3.05
C ASP A 136 5.97 17.28 -3.78
N HIS A 137 5.35 16.70 -4.81
CA HIS A 137 5.90 15.59 -5.59
C HIS A 137 6.04 14.29 -4.80
N ASN A 138 5.34 14.14 -3.68
CA ASN A 138 5.27 12.89 -2.92
C ASN A 138 3.88 12.29 -3.04
N PHE A 139 3.83 11.05 -3.48
CA PHE A 139 2.62 10.24 -3.48
C PHE A 139 2.58 9.41 -2.21
N MET A 140 1.45 9.46 -1.50
CA MET A 140 1.24 8.69 -0.29
C MET A 140 -0.08 7.96 -0.37
N ILE A 141 -0.05 6.66 -0.09
CA ILE A 141 -1.26 5.84 0.04
C ILE A 141 -1.33 5.27 1.45
N THR A 142 -2.49 5.38 2.07
CA THR A 142 -2.75 4.88 3.42
C THR A 142 -3.88 3.88 3.39
N ILE A 143 -3.63 2.70 3.95
CA ILE A 143 -4.61 1.63 4.14
C ILE A 143 -4.97 1.57 5.61
N ASP A 144 -6.25 1.67 5.92
CA ASP A 144 -6.75 1.56 7.29
C ASP A 144 -7.24 0.14 7.57
N PHE A 145 -6.46 -0.61 8.35
CA PHE A 145 -6.80 -1.95 8.80
C PHE A 145 -7.54 -1.97 10.15
N SER A 146 -7.81 -0.81 10.73
CA SER A 146 -8.47 -0.72 12.04
C SER A 146 -9.78 -1.50 12.16
N PRO A 147 -10.63 -1.56 11.12
CA PRO A 147 -11.86 -2.37 11.19
C PRO A 147 -11.63 -3.86 11.41
N LEU A 148 -10.44 -4.37 11.08
CA LEU A 148 -10.09 -5.78 11.21
C LEU A 148 -9.32 -6.09 12.50
N LEU A 149 -8.97 -5.06 13.27
CA LEU A 149 -8.12 -5.21 14.45
C LEU A 149 -8.79 -6.08 15.52
N ILE A 150 -8.07 -7.12 15.96
CA ILE A 150 -8.48 -7.93 17.10
C ILE A 150 -8.04 -7.18 18.35
N LYS A 151 -9.00 -6.68 19.09
CA LYS A 151 -8.75 -5.97 20.36
C LYS A 151 -8.38 -6.97 21.44
N LYS A 152 -7.44 -6.56 22.27
CA LYS A 152 -7.04 -7.36 23.44
C LYS A 152 -8.08 -7.24 24.55
#